data_9d4cb3b97cd22b1a4a481e8a0f98d0f0
#
_entry.id   9d4cb3b97cd22b1a4a481e8a0f98d0f0
#
_cell.length_a   1.000
_cell.length_b   1.000
_cell.length_c   1.000
_cell.angle_alpha   90.00
_cell.angle_beta   90.00
_cell.angle_gamma   90.00
#
_symmetry.space_group_name_H-M   'P 1'
#
loop_
_entity.id
_entity.type
_entity.pdbx_description
1 polymer ?
#
loop_
_entity_poly.entity_id
_entity_poly.type
_entity_poly.pdbx_seq_one_letter_code
_entity_poly.pdbx_strand_id
1 'polypeptide(L)'
;VFGRILSGLRRRAETWAARRAVAQGNRVIHGPATVQLAPDEVAVVALMKNASYFLADFMAHHQALGVRHIVIVDNGSTDDTVAIAQGFANTTVIRNTLPAKRYEVLLRVQAARHVLRGGWVLFLDADEMFEPPLSAPLPRLLAYLETRGFTAMVTQMLDLFTPQPYGETKGWTYAQVLSGANQFSLGQITTVPYHDRDRIGFSWFLDQNKGDVALKIGGLRREVFGEACFLSKHSLVRNLPDVQLMVHPHCAAGVRVADVTGLLRHYKLAGDYLARDRASVAAGTWDHAEDAKRLAAATGGDDFTITPAEALPYQGPEDLANRGFLEASDAYRRAIT
;
A
#
# COMPACT_ATOMS: atom_id res chain seq x y z
N VAL A 1 -5.04 -2.10 -40.17
CA VAL A 1 -4.80 -3.42 -39.53
C VAL A 1 -3.32 -3.60 -39.22
N PHE A 2 -2.40 -3.43 -40.17
CA PHE A 2 -0.95 -3.62 -39.99
C PHE A 2 -0.35 -2.74 -38.87
N GLY A 3 -0.71 -1.46 -38.77
CA GLY A 3 -0.23 -0.56 -37.71
C GLY A 3 -0.61 -0.99 -36.29
N ARG A 4 -1.82 -1.56 -36.11
CA ARG A 4 -2.28 -2.10 -34.81
C ARG A 4 -1.55 -3.40 -34.41
N ILE A 5 -1.21 -4.23 -35.38
CA ILE A 5 -0.44 -5.48 -35.14
C ILE A 5 0.99 -5.13 -34.73
N LEU A 6 1.65 -4.23 -35.46
CA LEU A 6 3.01 -3.79 -35.17
C LEU A 6 3.11 -3.08 -33.81
N SER A 7 2.12 -2.24 -33.45
CA SER A 7 2.08 -1.60 -32.12
C SER A 7 1.85 -2.61 -30.98
N GLY A 8 1.07 -3.68 -31.24
CA GLY A 8 0.87 -4.77 -30.29
C GLY A 8 2.14 -5.60 -30.07
N LEU A 9 2.87 -5.95 -31.14
CA LEU A 9 4.14 -6.66 -31.05
C LEU A 9 5.21 -5.85 -30.32
N ARG A 10 5.30 -4.56 -30.64
CA ARG A 10 6.22 -3.64 -29.96
C ARG A 10 5.96 -3.56 -28.47
N ARG A 11 4.71 -3.38 -28.05
CA ARG A 11 4.31 -3.37 -26.62
C ARG A 11 4.65 -4.69 -25.91
N ARG A 12 4.44 -5.83 -26.56
CA ARG A 12 4.81 -7.15 -26.00
C ARG A 12 6.33 -7.27 -25.83
N ALA A 13 7.11 -6.84 -26.81
CA ALA A 13 8.56 -6.84 -26.74
C ALA A 13 9.07 -5.92 -25.62
N GLU A 14 8.53 -4.71 -25.51
CA GLU A 14 8.86 -3.76 -24.44
C GLU A 14 8.51 -4.32 -23.04
N THR A 15 7.34 -4.94 -22.90
CA THR A 15 6.93 -5.59 -21.63
C THR A 15 7.86 -6.76 -21.29
N TRP A 16 8.24 -7.59 -22.28
CA TRP A 16 9.16 -8.70 -22.07
C TRP A 16 10.56 -8.22 -21.69
N ALA A 17 11.06 -7.19 -22.39
CA ALA A 17 12.35 -6.57 -22.08
C ALA A 17 12.37 -5.97 -20.66
N ALA A 18 11.29 -5.28 -20.25
CA ALA A 18 11.14 -4.74 -18.92
C ALA A 18 11.16 -5.84 -17.84
N ARG A 19 10.38 -6.92 -18.05
CA ARG A 19 10.36 -8.08 -17.14
C ARG A 19 11.74 -8.71 -17.02
N ARG A 20 12.46 -8.89 -18.14
CA ARG A 20 13.81 -9.45 -18.16
C ARG A 20 14.80 -8.54 -17.42
N ALA A 21 14.74 -7.22 -17.63
CA ALA A 21 15.59 -6.27 -16.94
C ALA A 21 15.41 -6.33 -15.42
N VAL A 22 14.16 -6.36 -14.94
CA VAL A 22 13.88 -6.48 -13.50
C VAL A 22 14.37 -7.82 -12.96
N ALA A 23 14.12 -8.94 -13.67
CA ALA A 23 14.57 -10.27 -13.24
C ALA A 23 16.11 -10.35 -13.12
N GLN A 24 16.82 -9.78 -14.08
CA GLN A 24 18.30 -9.73 -14.09
C GLN A 24 18.86 -8.78 -13.03
N GLY A 25 18.10 -7.74 -12.66
CA GLY A 25 18.49 -6.78 -11.63
C GLY A 25 18.25 -7.28 -10.19
N ASN A 26 17.37 -8.26 -10.00
CA ASN A 26 17.06 -8.78 -8.68
C ASN A 26 18.25 -9.55 -8.07
N ARG A 27 18.68 -9.13 -6.89
CA ARG A 27 19.72 -9.80 -6.10
C ARG A 27 19.23 -9.99 -4.67
N VAL A 28 19.04 -11.23 -4.24
CA VAL A 28 18.82 -11.53 -2.82
C VAL A 28 20.11 -11.24 -2.07
N ILE A 29 20.07 -10.28 -1.16
CA ILE A 29 21.22 -9.83 -0.37
C ILE A 29 21.10 -10.25 1.09
N HIS A 30 19.92 -10.73 1.52
CA HIS A 30 19.65 -11.27 2.85
C HIS A 30 18.45 -12.21 2.82
N GLY A 31 18.47 -13.22 3.69
CA GLY A 31 17.37 -14.15 3.92
C GLY A 31 17.21 -15.23 2.85
N PRO A 32 16.15 -16.05 2.94
CA PRO A 32 15.92 -17.16 2.03
C PRO A 32 15.51 -16.67 0.63
N ALA A 33 16.07 -17.31 -0.40
CA ALA A 33 15.70 -17.02 -1.79
C ALA A 33 14.30 -17.54 -2.17
N THR A 34 13.75 -18.49 -1.41
CA THR A 34 12.41 -19.03 -1.62
C THR A 34 11.74 -19.32 -0.29
N VAL A 35 10.47 -18.97 -0.17
CA VAL A 35 9.61 -19.18 1.00
C VAL A 35 8.34 -19.87 0.56
N GLN A 36 8.06 -21.04 1.14
CA GLN A 36 6.79 -21.76 0.94
C GLN A 36 5.78 -21.21 1.95
N LEU A 37 4.64 -20.78 1.46
CA LEU A 37 3.49 -20.32 2.27
C LEU A 37 2.37 -21.37 2.18
N ALA A 38 1.78 -21.68 3.33
CA ALA A 38 0.52 -22.41 3.40
C ALA A 38 -0.64 -21.59 2.80
N PRO A 39 -1.78 -22.22 2.44
CA PRO A 39 -2.94 -21.49 1.91
C PRO A 39 -3.44 -20.35 2.77
N ASP A 40 -3.35 -20.48 4.07
CA ASP A 40 -3.78 -19.53 5.10
C ASP A 40 -2.63 -18.67 5.68
N GLU A 41 -1.49 -18.64 5.00
CA GLU A 41 -0.36 -17.76 5.36
C GLU A 41 -0.24 -16.59 4.39
N VAL A 42 0.29 -15.48 4.90
CA VAL A 42 0.53 -14.25 4.14
C VAL A 42 1.96 -13.77 4.32
N ALA A 43 2.54 -13.26 3.24
CA ALA A 43 3.79 -12.50 3.29
C ALA A 43 3.56 -11.06 2.82
N VAL A 44 4.27 -10.12 3.44
CA VAL A 44 4.34 -8.73 2.97
C VAL A 44 5.38 -8.61 1.87
N VAL A 45 5.10 -7.79 0.86
CA VAL A 45 6.07 -7.33 -0.14
C VAL A 45 6.04 -5.82 -0.19
N ALA A 46 7.17 -5.20 0.12
CA ALA A 46 7.29 -3.74 0.16
C ALA A 46 8.50 -3.26 -0.65
N LEU A 47 8.27 -2.30 -1.55
CA LEU A 47 9.32 -1.61 -2.31
C LEU A 47 9.72 -0.35 -1.55
N MET A 48 10.99 -0.25 -1.20
CA MET A 48 11.47 0.83 -0.35
C MET A 48 12.79 1.43 -0.85
N LYS A 49 12.98 2.72 -0.55
CA LYS A 49 14.24 3.42 -0.70
C LYS A 49 14.37 4.46 0.41
N ASN A 50 15.44 4.39 1.18
CA ASN A 50 15.71 5.30 2.31
C ASN A 50 14.52 5.33 3.29
N ALA A 51 14.11 4.15 3.78
CA ALA A 51 12.95 3.96 4.64
C ALA A 51 13.34 3.71 6.11
N SER A 52 14.59 3.98 6.51
CA SER A 52 15.07 3.73 7.88
C SER A 52 14.19 4.35 8.95
N TYR A 53 13.56 5.50 8.64
CA TYR A 53 12.64 6.18 9.55
C TYR A 53 11.40 5.33 9.90
N PHE A 54 10.86 4.58 8.94
CA PHE A 54 9.60 3.81 9.10
C PHE A 54 9.84 2.35 9.47
N LEU A 55 10.97 1.78 9.04
CA LEU A 55 11.10 0.34 8.81
C LEU A 55 11.02 -0.50 10.06
N ALA A 56 11.62 -0.07 11.18
CA ALA A 56 11.63 -0.87 12.41
C ALA A 56 10.20 -1.12 12.93
N ASP A 57 9.40 -0.06 13.04
CA ASP A 57 8.02 -0.14 13.52
C ASP A 57 7.11 -0.85 12.49
N PHE A 58 7.34 -0.61 11.18
CA PHE A 58 6.66 -1.34 10.11
C PHE A 58 6.86 -2.85 10.22
N MET A 59 8.10 -3.29 10.39
CA MET A 59 8.45 -4.72 10.53
C MET A 59 7.81 -5.31 11.79
N ALA A 60 7.96 -4.64 12.93
CA ALA A 60 7.43 -5.08 14.22
C ALA A 60 5.90 -5.22 14.17
N HIS A 61 5.19 -4.23 13.60
CA HIS A 61 3.74 -4.25 13.47
C HIS A 61 3.25 -5.47 12.67
N HIS A 62 3.81 -5.68 11.47
CA HIS A 62 3.35 -6.76 10.61
C HIS A 62 3.75 -8.15 11.12
N GLN A 63 4.89 -8.27 11.80
CA GLN A 63 5.23 -9.53 12.49
C GLN A 63 4.29 -9.82 13.66
N ALA A 64 3.90 -8.80 14.43
CA ALA A 64 2.92 -8.94 15.52
C ALA A 64 1.52 -9.34 15.02
N LEU A 65 1.12 -8.92 13.81
CA LEU A 65 -0.11 -9.39 13.16
C LEU A 65 -0.08 -10.86 12.75
N GLY A 66 1.09 -11.53 12.78
CA GLY A 66 1.24 -12.91 12.35
C GLY A 66 1.59 -13.09 10.86
N VAL A 67 2.11 -12.06 10.21
CA VAL A 67 2.67 -12.18 8.85
C VAL A 67 3.82 -13.18 8.88
N ARG A 68 3.76 -14.18 8.00
CA ARG A 68 4.73 -15.30 7.97
C ARG A 68 6.11 -14.89 7.50
N HIS A 69 6.20 -13.94 6.56
CA HIS A 69 7.46 -13.49 5.98
C HIS A 69 7.33 -12.07 5.43
N ILE A 70 8.43 -11.31 5.42
CA ILE A 70 8.47 -9.97 4.84
C ILE A 70 9.57 -9.91 3.78
N VAL A 71 9.19 -9.53 2.57
CA VAL A 71 10.10 -9.31 1.44
C VAL A 71 10.28 -7.81 1.22
N ILE A 72 11.47 -7.31 1.50
CA ILE A 72 11.84 -5.92 1.22
C ILE A 72 12.54 -5.86 -0.14
N VAL A 73 12.00 -5.07 -1.05
CA VAL A 73 12.66 -4.73 -2.30
C VAL A 73 13.38 -3.40 -2.10
N ASP A 74 14.67 -3.47 -1.82
CA ASP A 74 15.53 -2.31 -1.65
C ASP A 74 15.87 -1.68 -3.00
N ASN A 75 15.36 -0.48 -3.24
CA ASN A 75 15.59 0.27 -4.49
C ASN A 75 16.84 1.17 -4.43
N GLY A 76 17.90 0.68 -3.81
CA GLY A 76 19.18 1.38 -3.70
C GLY A 76 19.20 2.37 -2.55
N SER A 77 18.84 1.95 -1.35
CA SER A 77 18.94 2.76 -0.13
C SER A 77 20.41 3.05 0.21
N THR A 78 20.62 4.24 0.77
CA THR A 78 21.91 4.75 1.24
C THR A 78 21.92 5.03 2.73
N ASP A 79 20.78 4.86 3.39
CA ASP A 79 20.58 4.93 4.83
C ASP A 79 20.60 3.51 5.46
N ASP A 80 20.20 3.40 6.72
CA ASP A 80 20.21 2.13 7.48
C ASP A 80 19.07 1.16 7.10
N THR A 81 18.28 1.42 6.06
CA THR A 81 17.13 0.58 5.64
C THR A 81 17.50 -0.90 5.57
N VAL A 82 18.59 -1.24 4.87
CA VAL A 82 19.01 -2.65 4.70
C VAL A 82 19.47 -3.25 6.01
N ALA A 83 20.26 -2.51 6.80
CA ALA A 83 20.76 -2.99 8.10
C ALA A 83 19.60 -3.26 9.07
N ILE A 84 18.60 -2.38 9.12
CA ILE A 84 17.40 -2.59 9.94
C ILE A 84 16.64 -3.84 9.47
N ALA A 85 16.38 -3.99 8.17
CA ALA A 85 15.67 -5.16 7.64
C ALA A 85 16.37 -6.48 7.98
N GLN A 86 17.71 -6.51 7.95
CA GLN A 86 18.53 -7.68 8.30
C GLN A 86 18.44 -8.08 9.77
N GLY A 87 18.07 -7.14 10.65
CA GLY A 87 17.88 -7.39 12.07
C GLY A 87 16.58 -8.14 12.42
N PHE A 88 15.66 -8.29 11.46
CA PHE A 88 14.37 -8.96 11.69
C PHE A 88 14.36 -10.39 11.16
N ALA A 89 13.85 -11.33 11.97
CA ALA A 89 13.62 -12.70 11.55
C ALA A 89 12.56 -12.76 10.41
N ASN A 90 12.54 -13.87 9.66
CA ASN A 90 11.56 -14.09 8.57
C ASN A 90 11.55 -12.95 7.53
N THR A 91 12.72 -12.46 7.16
CA THR A 91 12.89 -11.37 6.22
C THR A 91 13.77 -11.81 5.04
N THR A 92 13.37 -11.41 3.83
CA THR A 92 14.22 -11.47 2.63
C THR A 92 14.41 -10.05 2.10
N VAL A 93 15.65 -9.67 1.81
CA VAL A 93 15.96 -8.40 1.15
C VAL A 93 16.43 -8.67 -0.26
N ILE A 94 15.72 -8.11 -1.24
CA ILE A 94 16.12 -8.11 -2.66
C ILE A 94 16.58 -6.70 -3.01
N ARG A 95 17.81 -6.56 -3.49
CA ARG A 95 18.27 -5.29 -4.07
C ARG A 95 17.98 -5.26 -5.56
N ASN A 96 17.34 -4.15 -6.01
CA ASN A 96 17.16 -3.84 -7.42
C ASN A 96 17.09 -2.31 -7.60
N THR A 97 18.06 -1.75 -8.31
CA THR A 97 18.22 -0.29 -8.45
C THR A 97 17.59 0.29 -9.70
N LEU A 98 16.78 -0.48 -10.44
CA LEU A 98 16.01 0.07 -11.56
C LEU A 98 15.04 1.15 -11.06
N PRO A 99 14.82 2.23 -11.84
CA PRO A 99 13.97 3.34 -11.42
C PRO A 99 12.56 2.91 -11.04
N ALA A 100 12.16 3.10 -9.76
CA ALA A 100 10.84 2.76 -9.26
C ALA A 100 9.73 3.43 -10.08
N LYS A 101 9.87 4.72 -10.42
CA LYS A 101 8.96 5.48 -11.28
C LYS A 101 8.50 4.71 -12.54
N ARG A 102 9.37 3.88 -13.12
CA ARG A 102 9.07 3.11 -14.35
C ARG A 102 8.72 1.66 -14.06
N TYR A 103 9.30 1.06 -13.02
CA TYR A 103 9.28 -0.38 -12.81
C TYR A 103 8.58 -0.81 -11.52
N GLU A 104 7.95 0.08 -10.77
CA GLU A 104 7.35 -0.15 -9.46
C GLU A 104 6.53 -1.45 -9.40
N VAL A 105 5.55 -1.59 -10.29
CA VAL A 105 4.69 -2.77 -10.36
C VAL A 105 5.51 -4.05 -10.62
N LEU A 106 6.43 -4.00 -11.59
CA LEU A 106 7.25 -5.16 -11.95
C LEU A 106 8.22 -5.54 -10.83
N LEU A 107 8.82 -4.56 -10.14
CA LEU A 107 9.72 -4.78 -9.01
C LEU A 107 8.99 -5.55 -7.90
N ARG A 108 7.80 -5.12 -7.51
CA ARG A 108 6.99 -5.77 -6.47
C ARG A 108 6.51 -7.16 -6.91
N VAL A 109 5.92 -7.27 -8.10
CA VAL A 109 5.37 -8.54 -8.61
C VAL A 109 6.47 -9.59 -8.80
N GLN A 110 7.61 -9.20 -9.39
CA GLN A 110 8.69 -10.15 -9.60
C GLN A 110 9.37 -10.57 -8.30
N ALA A 111 9.51 -9.67 -7.32
CA ALA A 111 9.99 -10.03 -5.99
C ALA A 111 9.05 -11.05 -5.32
N ALA A 112 7.74 -10.79 -5.34
CA ALA A 112 6.74 -11.73 -4.86
C ALA A 112 6.88 -13.10 -5.52
N ARG A 113 6.87 -13.16 -6.86
CA ARG A 113 6.96 -14.42 -7.64
C ARG A 113 8.32 -15.11 -7.52
N HIS A 114 9.38 -14.36 -7.28
CA HIS A 114 10.72 -14.92 -7.11
C HIS A 114 10.86 -15.62 -5.76
N VAL A 115 10.42 -14.98 -4.67
CA VAL A 115 10.61 -15.47 -3.30
C VAL A 115 9.47 -16.37 -2.84
N LEU A 116 8.22 -16.01 -3.12
CA LEU A 116 7.06 -16.64 -2.49
C LEU A 116 6.44 -17.73 -3.37
N ARG A 117 6.06 -18.83 -2.73
CA ARG A 117 5.31 -19.95 -3.32
C ARG A 117 4.04 -20.18 -2.53
N GLY A 118 2.87 -20.08 -3.20
CA GLY A 118 1.55 -20.22 -2.55
C GLY A 118 1.18 -19.04 -1.66
N GLY A 119 0.21 -19.25 -0.79
CA GLY A 119 -0.26 -18.30 0.20
C GLY A 119 -0.82 -16.99 -0.35
N TRP A 120 -0.80 -15.96 0.47
CA TRP A 120 -1.26 -14.61 0.17
C TRP A 120 -0.09 -13.62 0.15
N VAL A 121 -0.23 -12.59 -0.64
CA VAL A 121 0.72 -11.47 -0.70
C VAL A 121 0.01 -10.20 -0.26
N LEU A 122 0.59 -9.50 0.69
CA LEU A 122 0.16 -8.18 1.14
C LEU A 122 1.16 -7.14 0.64
N PHE A 123 0.75 -6.33 -0.34
CA PHE A 123 1.56 -5.26 -0.90
C PHE A 123 1.37 -3.96 -0.11
N LEU A 124 2.46 -3.44 0.43
CA LEU A 124 2.45 -2.25 1.29
C LEU A 124 3.56 -1.26 0.91
N ASP A 125 3.33 0.01 1.27
CA ASP A 125 4.34 1.05 1.32
C ASP A 125 4.88 1.19 2.76
N ALA A 126 6.04 1.81 2.95
CA ALA A 126 6.70 1.88 4.25
C ALA A 126 5.92 2.66 5.31
N ASP A 127 5.07 3.58 4.88
CA ASP A 127 4.20 4.44 5.70
C ASP A 127 2.78 3.89 5.88
N GLU A 128 2.54 2.62 5.49
CA GLU A 128 1.25 1.94 5.59
C GLU A 128 1.27 0.84 6.66
N MET A 129 0.39 0.94 7.65
CA MET A 129 0.16 -0.07 8.67
C MET A 129 -1.17 -0.78 8.41
N PHE A 130 -1.08 -2.04 7.97
CA PHE A 130 -2.28 -2.84 7.69
C PHE A 130 -3.00 -3.25 8.98
N GLU A 131 -4.33 -3.16 8.96
CA GLU A 131 -5.20 -3.72 9.99
C GLU A 131 -6.30 -4.58 9.34
N PRO A 132 -6.49 -5.82 9.83
CA PRO A 132 -7.57 -6.67 9.36
C PRO A 132 -8.96 -6.05 9.62
N PRO A 133 -9.97 -6.34 8.77
CA PRO A 133 -11.34 -5.89 8.99
C PRO A 133 -11.85 -6.26 10.39
N LEU A 134 -12.51 -5.32 11.06
CA LEU A 134 -13.10 -5.50 12.41
C LEU A 134 -12.08 -6.02 13.44
N SER A 135 -10.80 -5.71 13.27
CA SER A 135 -9.70 -6.18 14.14
C SER A 135 -9.63 -7.71 14.31
N ALA A 136 -10.17 -8.47 13.36
CA ALA A 136 -10.15 -9.92 13.41
C ALA A 136 -8.73 -10.46 13.36
N PRO A 137 -8.41 -11.57 14.05
CA PRO A 137 -7.12 -12.23 13.89
C PRO A 137 -6.84 -12.57 12.42
N LEU A 138 -5.63 -12.28 11.93
CA LEU A 138 -5.25 -12.51 10.53
C LEU A 138 -5.53 -13.93 10.02
N PRO A 139 -5.30 -15.01 10.79
CA PRO A 139 -5.65 -16.36 10.36
C PRO A 139 -7.16 -16.54 10.11
N ARG A 140 -8.04 -15.90 10.91
CA ARG A 140 -9.50 -15.98 10.69
C ARG A 140 -9.92 -15.25 9.41
N LEU A 141 -9.32 -14.08 9.14
CA LEU A 141 -9.53 -13.38 7.86
C LEU A 141 -9.14 -14.29 6.69
N LEU A 142 -7.92 -14.84 6.70
CA LEU A 142 -7.43 -15.68 5.60
C LEU A 142 -8.29 -16.93 5.41
N ALA A 143 -8.68 -17.61 6.47
CA ALA A 143 -9.58 -18.75 6.42
C ALA A 143 -10.96 -18.40 5.81
N TYR A 144 -11.51 -17.23 6.15
CA TYR A 144 -12.72 -16.72 5.52
C TYR A 144 -12.55 -16.52 4.01
N LEU A 145 -11.49 -15.84 3.60
CA LEU A 145 -11.21 -15.57 2.19
C LEU A 145 -11.07 -16.87 1.39
N GLU A 146 -10.32 -17.84 1.92
CA GLU A 146 -10.13 -19.17 1.31
C GLU A 146 -11.46 -19.92 1.17
N THR A 147 -12.23 -20.03 2.26
CA THR A 147 -13.50 -20.76 2.28
C THR A 147 -14.52 -20.18 1.29
N ARG A 148 -14.49 -18.87 1.10
CA ARG A 148 -15.38 -18.17 0.16
C ARG A 148 -14.83 -18.11 -1.26
N GLY A 149 -13.59 -18.58 -1.49
CA GLY A 149 -12.93 -18.57 -2.80
C GLY A 149 -12.62 -17.16 -3.31
N PHE A 150 -12.43 -16.20 -2.41
CA PHE A 150 -11.92 -14.88 -2.77
C PHE A 150 -10.43 -14.96 -3.10
N THR A 151 -9.98 -14.11 -4.01
CA THR A 151 -8.56 -14.08 -4.42
C THR A 151 -7.91 -12.72 -4.26
N ALA A 152 -8.69 -11.71 -3.84
CA ALA A 152 -8.17 -10.41 -3.43
C ALA A 152 -9.09 -9.75 -2.40
N MET A 153 -8.53 -8.88 -1.58
CA MET A 153 -9.25 -7.98 -0.70
C MET A 153 -8.79 -6.54 -0.97
N VAL A 154 -9.76 -5.63 -1.07
CA VAL A 154 -9.51 -4.20 -1.10
C VAL A 154 -9.21 -3.70 0.32
N THR A 155 -8.23 -2.83 0.44
CA THR A 155 -7.99 -2.04 1.64
C THR A 155 -8.33 -0.59 1.38
N GLN A 156 -8.86 0.09 2.39
CA GLN A 156 -9.11 1.53 2.38
C GLN A 156 -7.99 2.24 3.14
N MET A 157 -7.35 3.20 2.49
CA MET A 157 -6.28 4.00 3.07
C MET A 157 -6.89 5.16 3.86
N LEU A 158 -6.51 5.27 5.14
CA LEU A 158 -6.90 6.35 6.03
C LEU A 158 -5.68 7.14 6.47
N ASP A 159 -5.58 8.38 6.03
CA ASP A 159 -4.51 9.28 6.46
C ASP A 159 -4.72 9.67 7.93
N LEU A 160 -3.76 9.30 8.79
CA LEU A 160 -3.73 9.69 10.18
C LEU A 160 -2.83 10.92 10.37
N PHE A 161 -3.26 11.82 11.25
CA PHE A 161 -2.56 13.08 11.51
C PHE A 161 -2.64 13.50 12.98
N THR A 162 -1.87 14.51 13.33
CA THR A 162 -1.95 15.23 14.60
C THR A 162 -2.30 16.71 14.33
N PRO A 163 -3.11 17.36 15.18
CA PRO A 163 -3.41 18.79 15.07
C PRO A 163 -2.29 19.68 15.58
N GLN A 164 -1.17 19.13 16.05
CA GLN A 164 -0.03 19.89 16.53
C GLN A 164 0.71 20.58 15.37
N PRO A 165 1.33 21.75 15.62
CA PRO A 165 2.15 22.44 14.62
C PRO A 165 3.27 21.55 14.06
N TYR A 166 3.56 21.70 12.77
CA TYR A 166 4.62 20.94 12.09
C TYR A 166 5.97 21.06 12.79
N GLY A 167 6.32 22.26 13.28
CA GLY A 167 7.58 22.52 13.99
C GLY A 167 7.76 21.67 15.24
N GLU A 168 6.67 21.32 15.92
CA GLU A 168 6.69 20.46 17.13
C GLU A 168 6.80 18.96 16.78
N THR A 169 6.35 18.57 15.59
CA THR A 169 6.19 17.16 15.21
C THR A 169 7.18 16.66 14.17
N LYS A 170 7.82 17.57 13.42
CA LYS A 170 8.82 17.20 12.37
C LYS A 170 10.00 16.38 12.89
N GLY A 171 10.34 16.54 14.17
CA GLY A 171 11.42 15.78 14.84
C GLY A 171 10.96 14.49 15.53
N TRP A 172 9.68 14.14 15.47
CA TRP A 172 9.19 12.92 16.09
C TRP A 172 9.80 11.68 15.45
N THR A 173 10.13 10.69 16.27
CA THR A 173 10.41 9.33 15.79
C THR A 173 9.12 8.71 15.24
N TYR A 174 9.24 7.66 14.41
CA TYR A 174 8.03 7.04 13.88
C TYR A 174 7.15 6.42 14.96
N ALA A 175 7.74 5.86 16.03
CA ALA A 175 7.00 5.39 17.20
C ALA A 175 6.17 6.51 17.88
N GLN A 176 6.74 7.73 17.97
CA GLN A 176 5.99 8.89 18.47
C GLN A 176 4.85 9.29 17.52
N VAL A 177 5.07 9.21 16.21
CA VAL A 177 3.99 9.45 15.23
C VAL A 177 2.89 8.41 15.37
N LEU A 178 3.22 7.12 15.47
CA LEU A 178 2.23 6.04 15.63
C LEU A 178 1.33 6.21 16.88
N SER A 179 1.87 6.83 17.94
CA SER A 179 1.12 7.12 19.15
C SER A 179 0.39 8.48 19.14
N GLY A 180 0.98 9.49 18.51
CA GLY A 180 0.51 10.87 18.54
C GLY A 180 -0.34 11.30 17.36
N ALA A 181 -0.13 10.73 16.16
CA ALA A 181 -0.98 10.97 15.00
C ALA A 181 -2.19 10.00 15.05
N ASN A 182 -3.16 10.35 15.86
CA ASN A 182 -4.31 9.51 16.20
C ASN A 182 -5.65 10.14 15.78
N GLN A 183 -5.63 11.15 14.92
CA GLN A 183 -6.82 11.76 14.36
C GLN A 183 -6.92 11.48 12.86
N PHE A 184 -8.15 11.47 12.37
CA PHE A 184 -8.46 11.34 10.94
C PHE A 184 -9.63 12.26 10.55
N SER A 185 -9.80 12.48 9.23
CA SER A 185 -10.97 13.14 8.66
C SER A 185 -11.60 12.23 7.60
N LEU A 186 -12.93 12.14 7.60
CA LEU A 186 -13.71 11.55 6.50
C LEU A 186 -14.24 12.62 5.53
N GLY A 187 -13.88 13.87 5.77
CA GLY A 187 -14.22 14.98 4.88
C GLY A 187 -13.65 14.80 3.49
N GLN A 188 -14.36 15.32 2.47
CA GLN A 188 -13.95 15.24 1.06
C GLN A 188 -13.74 13.82 0.52
N ILE A 189 -14.26 12.77 1.20
CA ILE A 189 -14.27 11.40 0.68
C ILE A 189 -15.47 11.22 -0.25
N THR A 190 -15.17 10.82 -1.48
CA THR A 190 -16.17 10.37 -2.44
C THR A 190 -16.15 8.86 -2.50
N THR A 191 -17.30 8.23 -2.22
CA THR A 191 -17.50 6.79 -2.41
C THR A 191 -17.98 6.54 -3.84
N VAL A 192 -17.36 5.61 -4.54
CA VAL A 192 -17.67 5.26 -5.92
C VAL A 192 -17.88 3.75 -6.06
N PRO A 193 -18.77 3.29 -6.98
CA PRO A 193 -18.91 1.88 -7.30
C PRO A 193 -17.59 1.26 -7.76
N TYR A 194 -17.40 -0.03 -7.52
CA TYR A 194 -16.19 -0.75 -7.93
C TYR A 194 -15.88 -0.63 -9.43
N HIS A 195 -16.89 -0.64 -10.28
CA HIS A 195 -16.77 -0.56 -11.74
C HIS A 195 -17.07 0.84 -12.31
N ASP A 196 -16.83 1.90 -11.54
CA ASP A 196 -17.00 3.28 -12.00
C ASP A 196 -15.95 3.61 -13.07
N ARG A 197 -16.42 3.80 -14.33
CA ARG A 197 -15.54 4.08 -15.48
C ARG A 197 -15.22 5.56 -15.64
N ASP A 198 -15.99 6.42 -15.03
CA ASP A 198 -15.87 7.87 -15.23
C ASP A 198 -14.86 8.49 -14.27
N ARG A 199 -14.74 7.92 -13.05
CA ARG A 199 -13.93 8.49 -11.98
C ARG A 199 -12.63 7.70 -11.72
N ILE A 200 -12.50 6.47 -12.25
CA ILE A 200 -11.36 5.59 -12.01
C ILE A 200 -10.52 5.47 -13.27
N GLY A 201 -9.35 6.12 -13.28
CA GLY A 201 -8.46 6.18 -14.46
C GLY A 201 -7.88 4.85 -14.92
N PHE A 202 -8.04 3.78 -14.13
CA PHE A 202 -7.60 2.41 -14.44
C PHE A 202 -8.77 1.39 -14.42
N SER A 203 -9.99 1.86 -14.61
CA SER A 203 -11.23 1.06 -14.55
C SER A 203 -11.21 -0.18 -15.46
N TRP A 204 -10.52 -0.15 -16.60
CA TRP A 204 -10.39 -1.31 -17.48
C TRP A 204 -9.68 -2.51 -16.84
N PHE A 205 -8.87 -2.31 -15.79
CA PHE A 205 -8.32 -3.41 -14.99
C PHE A 205 -9.37 -3.96 -14.04
N LEU A 206 -10.19 -3.07 -13.44
CA LEU A 206 -11.27 -3.48 -12.54
C LEU A 206 -12.34 -4.29 -13.28
N ASP A 207 -12.58 -4.00 -14.57
CA ASP A 207 -13.52 -4.76 -15.41
C ASP A 207 -13.14 -6.26 -15.56
N GLN A 208 -11.89 -6.61 -15.27
CA GLN A 208 -11.41 -8.00 -15.28
C GLN A 208 -11.68 -8.75 -13.97
N ASN A 209 -12.17 -8.04 -12.96
CA ASN A 209 -12.39 -8.54 -11.61
C ASN A 209 -13.88 -8.81 -11.35
N LYS A 210 -14.14 -9.67 -10.34
CA LYS A 210 -15.48 -9.87 -9.78
C LYS A 210 -15.48 -9.29 -8.38
N GLY A 211 -16.18 -8.20 -8.16
CA GLY A 211 -16.28 -7.51 -6.88
C GLY A 211 -17.33 -6.44 -6.91
N ASP A 212 -17.83 -6.07 -5.73
CA ASP A 212 -18.89 -5.09 -5.53
C ASP A 212 -18.67 -4.20 -4.31
N VAL A 213 -17.43 -4.16 -3.78
CA VAL A 213 -17.09 -3.24 -2.68
C VAL A 213 -16.94 -1.83 -3.21
N ALA A 214 -17.33 -0.84 -2.44
CA ALA A 214 -17.14 0.55 -2.82
C ALA A 214 -15.68 0.97 -2.72
N LEU A 215 -15.26 1.83 -3.64
CA LEU A 215 -13.93 2.45 -3.65
C LEU A 215 -14.01 3.88 -3.14
N LYS A 216 -12.92 4.39 -2.61
CA LYS A 216 -12.83 5.69 -1.94
C LYS A 216 -11.81 6.59 -2.66
N ILE A 217 -12.18 7.88 -2.83
CA ILE A 217 -11.33 8.89 -3.46
C ILE A 217 -11.37 10.15 -2.60
N GLY A 218 -10.25 10.84 -2.41
CA GLY A 218 -10.17 12.12 -1.70
C GLY A 218 -9.62 12.00 -0.28
N GLY A 219 -10.41 12.40 0.74
CA GLY A 219 -10.00 12.37 2.14
C GLY A 219 -9.12 13.54 2.55
N LEU A 220 -8.43 13.38 3.70
CA LEU A 220 -7.65 14.42 4.35
C LEU A 220 -6.71 15.20 3.41
N ARG A 221 -5.95 14.47 2.58
CA ARG A 221 -4.97 15.12 1.69
C ARG A 221 -5.64 15.93 0.58
N ARG A 222 -6.83 15.54 0.11
CA ARG A 222 -7.62 16.39 -0.79
C ARG A 222 -8.10 17.63 -0.05
N GLU A 223 -8.61 17.47 1.16
CA GLU A 223 -9.18 18.55 1.96
C GLU A 223 -8.15 19.63 2.30
N VAL A 224 -6.96 19.22 2.72
CA VAL A 224 -5.93 20.15 3.24
C VAL A 224 -4.99 20.62 2.12
N PHE A 225 -4.65 19.76 1.17
CA PHE A 225 -3.59 20.03 0.17
C PHE A 225 -4.11 20.06 -1.27
N GLY A 226 -5.37 19.74 -1.52
CA GLY A 226 -5.92 19.69 -2.87
C GLY A 226 -5.40 18.50 -3.71
N GLU A 227 -4.96 17.41 -3.08
CA GLU A 227 -4.45 16.24 -3.78
C GLU A 227 -5.57 15.39 -4.39
N ALA A 228 -5.28 14.73 -5.52
CA ALA A 228 -6.20 13.78 -6.17
C ALA A 228 -5.92 12.35 -5.67
N CYS A 229 -6.31 12.05 -4.43
CA CYS A 229 -6.00 10.77 -3.78
C CYS A 229 -6.98 9.68 -4.16
N PHE A 230 -6.47 8.53 -4.59
CA PHE A 230 -7.21 7.27 -4.64
C PHE A 230 -6.89 6.46 -3.39
N LEU A 231 -7.88 6.22 -2.54
CA LEU A 231 -7.68 5.66 -1.20
C LEU A 231 -7.82 4.14 -1.15
N SER A 232 -8.29 3.50 -2.22
CA SER A 232 -8.52 2.07 -2.26
C SER A 232 -7.38 1.33 -2.94
N LYS A 233 -6.95 0.21 -2.38
CA LYS A 233 -5.87 -0.63 -2.92
C LYS A 233 -6.27 -2.12 -2.85
N HIS A 234 -5.95 -2.92 -3.88
CA HIS A 234 -5.95 -4.38 -3.77
C HIS A 234 -4.67 -4.82 -3.06
N SER A 235 -4.56 -4.57 -1.77
CA SER A 235 -3.31 -4.83 -1.05
C SER A 235 -3.09 -6.32 -0.79
N LEU A 236 -4.15 -7.07 -0.46
CA LEU A 236 -4.07 -8.49 -0.15
C LEU A 236 -4.54 -9.31 -1.35
N VAL A 237 -3.65 -10.11 -1.94
CA VAL A 237 -3.91 -10.88 -3.18
C VAL A 237 -3.39 -12.29 -3.04
N ARG A 238 -4.18 -13.27 -3.49
CA ARG A 238 -3.82 -14.68 -3.51
C ARG A 238 -2.73 -14.95 -4.54
N ASN A 239 -1.64 -15.60 -4.14
CA ASN A 239 -0.50 -15.85 -5.00
C ASN A 239 -0.73 -17.06 -5.93
N LEU A 240 -1.67 -16.93 -6.88
CA LEU A 240 -2.03 -17.94 -7.87
C LEU A 240 -1.42 -17.61 -9.24
N PRO A 241 -1.10 -18.62 -10.08
CA PRO A 241 -0.49 -18.43 -11.40
C PRO A 241 -1.35 -17.59 -12.36
N ASP A 242 -2.66 -17.74 -12.31
CA ASP A 242 -3.67 -17.09 -13.16
C ASP A 242 -4.10 -15.71 -12.66
N VAL A 243 -3.68 -15.30 -11.45
CA VAL A 243 -3.94 -13.98 -10.88
C VAL A 243 -2.82 -13.01 -11.26
N GLN A 244 -3.17 -11.84 -11.76
CA GLN A 244 -2.23 -10.73 -11.92
C GLN A 244 -2.15 -9.96 -10.60
N LEU A 245 -1.12 -10.26 -9.79
CA LEU A 245 -0.95 -9.76 -8.42
C LEU A 245 -1.03 -8.24 -8.32
N MET A 246 -0.51 -7.55 -9.32
CA MET A 246 -0.55 -6.09 -9.42
C MET A 246 -0.41 -5.70 -10.90
N VAL A 247 -1.31 -4.88 -11.40
CA VAL A 247 -1.28 -4.30 -12.77
C VAL A 247 -1.17 -2.78 -12.73
N HIS A 248 -1.51 -2.19 -11.60
CA HIS A 248 -1.39 -0.79 -11.22
C HIS A 248 -1.07 -0.74 -9.72
N PRO A 249 -0.38 0.27 -9.16
CA PRO A 249 -0.08 0.34 -7.72
C PRO A 249 -1.29 0.13 -6.80
N HIS A 250 -2.48 0.43 -7.28
CA HIS A 250 -3.74 0.25 -6.55
C HIS A 250 -4.59 -0.95 -7.01
N CYS A 251 -4.15 -1.73 -8.02
CA CYS A 251 -5.04 -2.71 -8.64
C CYS A 251 -4.36 -4.03 -9.00
N ALA A 252 -4.99 -5.13 -8.60
CA ALA A 252 -4.80 -6.48 -9.15
C ALA A 252 -5.82 -6.74 -10.27
N ALA A 253 -5.58 -7.73 -11.13
CA ALA A 253 -6.54 -8.10 -12.18
C ALA A 253 -6.74 -9.61 -12.28
N GLY A 254 -7.94 -10.02 -12.77
CA GLY A 254 -8.34 -11.40 -12.83
C GLY A 254 -8.67 -11.98 -11.45
N VAL A 255 -9.15 -11.15 -10.52
CA VAL A 255 -9.41 -11.54 -9.14
C VAL A 255 -10.90 -11.58 -8.81
N ARG A 256 -11.23 -12.37 -7.80
CA ARG A 256 -12.50 -12.34 -7.09
C ARG A 256 -12.31 -11.58 -5.78
N VAL A 257 -12.86 -10.38 -5.72
CA VAL A 257 -12.70 -9.45 -4.61
C VAL A 257 -13.61 -9.85 -3.45
N ALA A 258 -13.07 -9.79 -2.24
CA ALA A 258 -13.82 -10.08 -1.01
C ALA A 258 -14.94 -9.06 -0.78
N ASP A 259 -15.97 -9.50 -0.07
CA ASP A 259 -17.13 -8.72 0.41
C ASP A 259 -16.84 -7.98 1.73
N VAL A 260 -15.57 -7.72 1.97
CA VAL A 260 -15.04 -7.03 3.14
C VAL A 260 -13.82 -6.22 2.76
N THR A 261 -13.59 -5.08 3.41
CA THR A 261 -12.43 -4.22 3.16
C THR A 261 -11.55 -4.10 4.40
N GLY A 262 -10.23 -4.23 4.21
CA GLY A 262 -9.24 -3.98 5.26
C GLY A 262 -8.88 -2.50 5.38
N LEU A 263 -8.12 -2.15 6.39
CA LEU A 263 -7.63 -0.80 6.63
C LEU A 263 -6.12 -0.71 6.35
N LEU A 264 -5.70 0.39 5.74
CA LEU A 264 -4.33 0.87 5.79
C LEU A 264 -4.30 2.18 6.57
N ARG A 265 -3.77 2.14 7.81
CA ARG A 265 -3.41 3.40 8.48
C ARG A 265 -2.21 3.98 7.74
N HIS A 266 -2.40 5.16 7.20
CA HIS A 266 -1.41 5.77 6.31
C HIS A 266 -0.81 7.00 6.98
N TYR A 267 0.51 6.99 7.14
CA TYR A 267 1.28 7.99 7.85
C TYR A 267 2.13 8.84 6.90
N LYS A 268 1.53 9.28 5.79
CA LYS A 268 2.19 10.13 4.78
C LYS A 268 2.80 11.39 5.37
N LEU A 269 2.12 11.95 6.38
CA LEU A 269 2.46 13.23 7.02
C LEU A 269 3.32 13.02 8.29
N ALA A 270 4.05 11.90 8.38
CA ALA A 270 4.90 11.57 9.51
C ALA A 270 6.21 12.33 9.52
N GLY A 271 6.66 12.78 10.71
CA GLY A 271 7.96 13.43 10.92
C GLY A 271 8.21 14.59 9.96
N ASP A 272 9.42 14.72 9.45
CA ASP A 272 9.78 15.80 8.51
C ASP A 272 9.32 15.48 7.07
N TYR A 273 7.98 15.35 6.87
CA TYR A 273 7.42 15.06 5.55
C TYR A 273 7.65 16.19 4.54
N LEU A 274 7.70 17.45 4.97
CA LEU A 274 7.97 18.57 4.07
C LEU A 274 9.42 18.56 3.55
N ALA A 275 10.39 18.09 4.34
CA ALA A 275 11.74 17.89 3.83
C ALA A 275 11.80 16.74 2.83
N ARG A 276 11.09 15.65 3.08
CA ARG A 276 10.97 14.55 2.10
C ARG A 276 10.31 15.00 0.80
N ASP A 277 9.25 15.81 0.88
CA ASP A 277 8.58 16.37 -0.30
C ASP A 277 9.50 17.31 -1.08
N ARG A 278 10.25 18.18 -0.40
CA ARG A 278 11.28 19.03 -1.06
C ARG A 278 12.32 18.21 -1.79
N ALA A 279 12.84 17.17 -1.15
CA ALA A 279 13.82 16.27 -1.77
C ALA A 279 13.23 15.51 -2.98
N SER A 280 11.97 15.05 -2.88
CA SER A 280 11.26 14.37 -3.97
C SER A 280 11.06 15.28 -5.18
N VAL A 281 10.61 16.51 -4.96
CA VAL A 281 10.41 17.51 -6.03
C VAL A 281 11.75 17.87 -6.68
N ALA A 282 12.79 18.12 -5.90
CA ALA A 282 14.12 18.44 -6.42
C ALA A 282 14.73 17.32 -7.25
N ALA A 283 14.47 16.06 -6.87
CA ALA A 283 14.96 14.88 -7.59
C ALA A 283 14.07 14.49 -8.79
N GLY A 284 12.89 15.10 -8.98
CA GLY A 284 11.91 14.68 -9.99
C GLY A 284 11.46 13.23 -9.82
N THR A 285 11.30 12.78 -8.56
CA THR A 285 11.06 11.38 -8.23
C THR A 285 9.77 10.84 -8.85
N TRP A 286 8.71 11.65 -8.88
CA TRP A 286 7.39 11.27 -9.39
C TRP A 286 6.87 12.27 -10.45
N ASP A 287 5.98 11.80 -11.32
CA ASP A 287 5.33 12.64 -12.33
C ASP A 287 4.07 13.37 -11.80
N HIS A 288 3.50 12.88 -10.68
CA HIS A 288 2.37 13.55 -10.03
C HIS A 288 2.88 14.74 -9.20
N ALA A 289 2.11 15.83 -9.20
CA ALA A 289 2.49 17.07 -8.52
C ALA A 289 2.04 17.12 -7.04
N GLU A 290 1.78 15.99 -6.39
CA GLU A 290 1.21 15.94 -5.04
C GLU A 290 2.20 16.48 -3.99
N ASP A 291 3.48 16.10 -4.10
CA ASP A 291 4.52 16.62 -3.21
C ASP A 291 4.64 18.15 -3.31
N ALA A 292 4.54 18.70 -4.54
CA ALA A 292 4.55 20.16 -4.76
C ALA A 292 3.29 20.83 -4.22
N LYS A 293 2.12 20.19 -4.30
CA LYS A 293 0.87 20.70 -3.70
C LYS A 293 0.96 20.81 -2.19
N ARG A 294 1.50 19.79 -1.52
CA ARG A 294 1.72 19.82 -0.06
C ARG A 294 2.64 20.96 0.33
N LEU A 295 3.76 21.13 -0.38
CA LEU A 295 4.69 22.24 -0.14
C LEU A 295 4.03 23.60 -0.33
N ALA A 296 3.19 23.76 -1.34
CA ALA A 296 2.49 25.00 -1.63
C ALA A 296 1.39 25.32 -0.60
N ALA A 297 0.73 24.30 -0.06
CA ALA A 297 -0.33 24.45 0.94
C ALA A 297 0.23 24.67 2.36
N ALA A 298 1.39 24.10 2.68
CA ALA A 298 2.02 24.23 4.01
C ALA A 298 2.66 25.63 4.19
N THR A 299 1.85 26.67 4.13
CA THR A 299 2.25 28.04 4.39
C THR A 299 2.39 28.26 5.89
N GLY A 300 3.35 29.12 6.33
CA GLY A 300 3.61 29.37 7.75
C GLY A 300 4.79 28.59 8.34
N GLY A 301 5.43 27.71 7.54
CA GLY A 301 6.63 27.00 8.00
C GLY A 301 6.36 26.11 9.20
N ASP A 302 7.07 26.33 10.30
CA ASP A 302 6.94 25.51 11.52
C ASP A 302 5.58 25.68 12.23
N ASP A 303 4.86 26.76 12.01
CA ASP A 303 3.54 27.02 12.58
C ASP A 303 2.40 26.34 11.77
N PHE A 304 2.71 25.73 10.62
CA PHE A 304 1.71 25.02 9.82
C PHE A 304 1.05 23.91 10.61
N THR A 305 -0.29 23.90 10.60
CA THR A 305 -1.11 22.90 11.30
C THR A 305 -2.11 22.28 10.34
N ILE A 306 -2.32 20.96 10.45
CA ILE A 306 -3.32 20.22 9.67
C ILE A 306 -4.68 20.45 10.32
N THR A 307 -5.55 21.20 9.63
CA THR A 307 -6.86 21.61 10.14
C THR A 307 -7.97 21.27 9.15
N PRO A 308 -8.41 19.97 9.10
CA PRO A 308 -9.60 19.63 8.33
C PRO A 308 -10.87 20.21 8.97
N ALA A 309 -11.98 20.25 8.24
CA ALA A 309 -13.26 20.72 8.74
C ALA A 309 -13.78 19.88 9.94
N GLU A 310 -13.44 18.60 9.95
CA GLU A 310 -13.72 17.68 11.05
C GLU A 310 -12.50 16.83 11.35
N ALA A 311 -12.15 16.71 12.63
CA ALA A 311 -11.08 15.84 13.13
C ALA A 311 -11.68 14.85 14.13
N LEU A 312 -11.56 13.55 13.84
CA LEU A 312 -12.11 12.46 14.65
C LEU A 312 -10.99 11.64 15.26
N PRO A 313 -11.12 11.19 16.53
CA PRO A 313 -10.16 10.29 17.14
C PRO A 313 -10.24 8.90 16.51
N TYR A 314 -9.10 8.29 16.20
CA TYR A 314 -9.03 6.93 15.68
C TYR A 314 -9.35 5.91 16.81
N GLN A 315 -10.34 5.05 16.58
CA GLN A 315 -10.81 4.06 17.54
C GLN A 315 -10.76 2.61 16.99
N GLY A 316 -10.12 2.41 15.85
CA GLY A 316 -9.93 1.11 15.22
C GLY A 316 -10.88 0.82 14.05
N PRO A 317 -10.68 -0.34 13.39
CA PRO A 317 -11.42 -0.73 12.19
C PRO A 317 -12.92 -0.91 12.41
N GLU A 318 -13.36 -1.29 13.62
CA GLU A 318 -14.78 -1.47 13.92
C GLU A 318 -15.55 -0.13 13.91
N ASP A 319 -14.99 0.92 14.52
CA ASP A 319 -15.57 2.27 14.45
C ASP A 319 -15.67 2.76 13.01
N LEU A 320 -14.63 2.52 12.20
CA LEU A 320 -14.62 2.88 10.77
C LEU A 320 -15.68 2.10 9.96
N ALA A 321 -15.93 0.84 10.30
CA ALA A 321 -16.99 0.05 9.68
C ALA A 321 -18.37 0.59 10.08
N ASN A 322 -18.58 0.96 11.33
CA ASN A 322 -19.83 1.57 11.82
C ASN A 322 -20.09 2.94 11.17
N ARG A 323 -19.05 3.67 10.80
CA ARG A 323 -19.14 4.94 10.04
C ARG A 323 -19.28 4.74 8.53
N GLY A 324 -19.27 3.50 8.02
CA GLY A 324 -19.37 3.20 6.58
C GLY A 324 -18.09 3.50 5.78
N PHE A 325 -16.96 3.74 6.44
CA PHE A 325 -15.68 3.87 5.76
C PHE A 325 -15.14 2.51 5.32
N LEU A 326 -15.24 1.50 6.17
CA LEU A 326 -14.93 0.10 5.84
C LEU A 326 -16.23 -0.68 5.63
N GLU A 327 -16.15 -1.71 4.80
CA GLU A 327 -17.23 -2.64 4.55
C GLU A 327 -16.96 -3.98 5.22
N ALA A 328 -17.98 -4.58 5.80
CA ALA A 328 -17.94 -5.93 6.34
C ALA A 328 -19.30 -6.59 6.18
N SER A 329 -19.37 -7.64 5.35
CA SER A 329 -20.60 -8.39 5.13
C SER A 329 -21.06 -9.10 6.39
N ASP A 330 -22.38 -9.39 6.48
CA ASP A 330 -22.93 -10.22 7.56
C ASP A 330 -22.30 -11.61 7.59
N ALA A 331 -21.91 -12.15 6.42
CA ALA A 331 -21.24 -13.42 6.33
C ALA A 331 -19.84 -13.37 6.99
N TYR A 332 -19.08 -12.28 6.78
CA TYR A 332 -17.80 -12.09 7.45
C TYR A 332 -17.98 -11.90 8.96
N ARG A 333 -18.91 -11.04 9.39
CA ARG A 333 -19.18 -10.82 10.82
C ARG A 333 -19.47 -12.12 11.56
N ARG A 334 -20.29 -13.00 10.97
CA ARG A 334 -20.57 -14.34 11.54
C ARG A 334 -19.37 -15.28 11.55
N ALA A 335 -18.44 -15.14 10.61
CA ALA A 335 -17.29 -16.03 10.51
C ALA A 335 -16.15 -15.69 11.48
N ILE A 336 -16.08 -14.45 11.98
CA ILE A 336 -15.05 -14.02 12.92
C ILE A 336 -15.47 -14.08 14.39
N THR A 337 -16.76 -14.23 14.66
CA THR A 337 -17.27 -14.55 16.00
C THR A 337 -17.03 -16.01 16.34
#